data_8fd41802143e537f1511b48eb746fbc4
#
_entry.id   8fd41802143e537f1511b48eb746fbc4
#
_cell.length_a   1.000
_cell.length_b   1.000
_cell.length_c   1.000
_cell.angle_alpha   90.00
_cell.angle_beta   90.00
_cell.angle_gamma   90.00
#
_symmetry.space_group_name_H-M   'P 1'
#
loop_
_entity.id
_entity.type
_entity.pdbx_description
1 polymer ?
#
loop_
_entity_poly.entity_id
_entity_poly.type
_entity_poly.pdbx_seq_one_letter_code
_entity_poly.pdbx_strand_id
1 'polypeptide(L)'
;SQKPLFITVKGQEYAVGKEGGLLSVSSADRLKENRSAVCMISQKDIEQTVECAARHSLYAFEEQIRQGFLTVAGGHRIGVIGKAVLERREIRTIKPIAGLNIRIAHEKKGCSDRILHFLADPAQGEWLSTLLVSPPCCGKTTLLRDIVRNISDGCGYMEGRTVGIVDERSEIAACFQGV
;
A
#
# COMPACT_ATOMS: atom_id res chain seq x y z
N SER A 1 -12.91 7.45 -22.86
CA SER A 1 -11.88 6.64 -23.55
C SER A 1 -11.44 5.52 -22.61
N GLN A 2 -11.31 4.30 -23.14
CA GLN A 2 -10.79 3.16 -22.38
C GLN A 2 -9.26 3.15 -22.44
N LYS A 3 -8.60 2.76 -21.34
CA LYS A 3 -7.14 2.62 -21.25
C LYS A 3 -6.78 1.21 -20.80
N PRO A 4 -5.62 0.67 -21.21
CA PRO A 4 -5.17 -0.64 -20.78
C PRO A 4 -4.85 -0.66 -19.28
N LEU A 5 -5.09 -1.82 -18.64
CA LEU A 5 -4.67 -2.09 -17.28
C LEU A 5 -3.21 -2.57 -17.28
N PHE A 6 -2.39 -1.91 -16.47
CA PHE A 6 -0.99 -2.29 -16.26
C PHE A 6 -0.75 -2.77 -14.83
N ILE A 7 0.20 -3.67 -14.67
CA ILE A 7 0.71 -4.11 -13.38
C ILE A 7 2.24 -4.09 -13.38
N THR A 8 2.84 -3.62 -12.30
CA THR A 8 4.29 -3.64 -12.11
C THR A 8 4.66 -4.74 -11.12
N VAL A 9 5.50 -5.68 -11.55
CA VAL A 9 6.00 -6.79 -10.73
C VAL A 9 7.52 -6.76 -10.74
N LYS A 10 8.14 -6.66 -9.55
CA LYS A 10 9.61 -6.57 -9.39
C LYS A 10 10.27 -5.49 -10.25
N GLY A 11 9.59 -4.35 -10.42
CA GLY A 11 10.08 -3.22 -11.21
C GLY A 11 9.87 -3.34 -12.72
N GLN A 12 9.28 -4.43 -13.21
CA GLN A 12 8.90 -4.61 -14.62
C GLN A 12 7.40 -4.39 -14.81
N GLU A 13 7.03 -3.69 -15.86
CA GLU A 13 5.65 -3.36 -16.21
C GLU A 13 5.11 -4.38 -17.22
N TYR A 14 3.88 -4.82 -16.97
CA TYR A 14 3.13 -5.76 -17.79
C TYR A 14 1.74 -5.21 -18.07
N ALA A 15 1.20 -5.45 -19.25
CA ALA A 15 -0.21 -5.28 -19.51
C ALA A 15 -0.99 -6.51 -19.04
N VAL A 16 -2.20 -6.31 -18.53
CA VAL A 16 -3.06 -7.41 -18.10
C VAL A 16 -3.94 -7.84 -19.28
N GLY A 17 -3.88 -9.12 -19.61
CA GLY A 17 -4.75 -9.72 -20.63
C GLY A 17 -6.19 -9.90 -20.12
N LYS A 18 -7.15 -10.01 -21.04
CA LYS A 18 -8.57 -10.21 -20.70
C LYS A 18 -8.85 -11.46 -19.86
N GLU A 19 -8.03 -12.49 -20.06
CA GLU A 19 -8.10 -13.76 -19.33
C GLU A 19 -7.21 -13.78 -18.07
N GLY A 20 -6.67 -12.61 -17.65
CA GLY A 20 -5.85 -12.48 -16.44
C GLY A 20 -4.35 -12.77 -16.63
N GLY A 21 -3.90 -13.16 -17.83
CA GLY A 21 -2.48 -13.36 -18.13
C GLY A 21 -1.69 -12.04 -18.17
N LEU A 22 -0.36 -12.11 -17.92
CA LEU A 22 0.54 -10.96 -18.02
C LEU A 22 1.20 -10.93 -19.41
N LEU A 23 1.11 -9.77 -20.07
CA LEU A 23 1.69 -9.50 -21.38
C LEU A 23 2.85 -8.53 -21.23
N SER A 24 4.04 -8.89 -21.67
CA SER A 24 5.22 -8.02 -21.60
C SER A 24 5.04 -6.74 -22.41
N VAL A 25 5.35 -5.58 -21.80
CA VAL A 25 5.24 -4.24 -22.42
C VAL A 25 6.42 -3.91 -23.33
N SER A 26 7.44 -4.78 -23.42
CA SER A 26 8.65 -4.56 -24.26
C SER A 26 8.38 -4.35 -25.75
N SER A 27 7.12 -4.38 -26.15
CA SER A 27 6.63 -4.07 -27.49
C SER A 27 5.41 -3.14 -27.40
N ALA A 28 5.63 -1.87 -26.97
CA ALA A 28 4.58 -0.85 -26.89
C ALA A 28 3.78 -0.70 -28.20
N ASP A 29 4.40 -0.97 -29.35
CA ASP A 29 3.72 -0.99 -30.65
C ASP A 29 2.77 -2.19 -30.81
N ARG A 30 3.10 -3.36 -30.24
CA ARG A 30 2.22 -4.54 -30.27
C ARG A 30 0.97 -4.38 -29.40
N LEU A 31 1.01 -3.53 -28.36
CA LEU A 31 -0.17 -3.22 -27.55
C LEU A 31 -1.20 -2.38 -28.31
N LYS A 32 -0.75 -1.56 -29.27
CA LYS A 32 -1.65 -0.80 -30.15
C LYS A 32 -2.36 -1.71 -31.17
N GLU A 33 -1.67 -2.72 -31.65
CA GLU A 33 -2.19 -3.70 -32.60
C GLU A 33 -3.09 -4.76 -31.94
N ASN A 34 -2.87 -5.07 -30.65
CA ASN A 34 -3.54 -6.17 -29.93
C ASN A 34 -4.48 -5.70 -28.81
N ARG A 35 -5.18 -4.58 -29.03
CA ARG A 35 -6.21 -4.06 -28.07
C ARG A 35 -7.28 -5.09 -27.70
N SER A 36 -7.53 -6.06 -28.56
CA SER A 36 -8.52 -7.13 -28.32
C SER A 36 -8.08 -8.11 -27.24
N ALA A 37 -6.77 -8.27 -26.99
CA ALA A 37 -6.23 -9.20 -26.01
C ALA A 37 -6.00 -8.57 -24.62
N VAL A 38 -5.97 -7.23 -24.52
CA VAL A 38 -5.65 -6.50 -23.28
C VAL A 38 -6.93 -6.13 -22.53
N CYS A 39 -6.89 -6.20 -21.19
CA CYS A 39 -7.95 -5.71 -20.32
C CYS A 39 -8.01 -4.19 -20.41
N MET A 40 -9.13 -3.66 -20.89
CA MET A 40 -9.35 -2.22 -21.07
C MET A 40 -10.25 -1.69 -19.96
N ILE A 41 -9.77 -0.68 -19.25
CA ILE A 41 -10.46 -0.04 -18.14
C ILE A 41 -11.25 1.18 -18.64
N SER A 42 -12.53 1.21 -18.31
CA SER A 42 -13.43 2.32 -18.58
C SER A 42 -13.46 3.30 -17.40
N GLN A 43 -14.05 4.48 -17.61
CA GLN A 43 -14.30 5.45 -16.55
C GLN A 43 -15.21 4.86 -15.45
N LYS A 44 -16.16 4.05 -15.81
CA LYS A 44 -17.09 3.37 -14.88
C LYS A 44 -16.34 2.40 -13.95
N ASP A 45 -15.36 1.66 -14.48
CA ASP A 45 -14.55 0.73 -13.69
C ASP A 45 -13.72 1.48 -12.64
N ILE A 46 -13.18 2.65 -12.98
CA ILE A 46 -12.46 3.52 -12.05
C ILE A 46 -13.38 4.00 -10.93
N GLU A 47 -14.57 4.50 -11.27
CA GLU A 47 -15.56 4.99 -10.31
C GLU A 47 -16.03 3.88 -9.37
N GLN A 48 -16.38 2.71 -9.91
CA GLN A 48 -16.74 1.55 -9.11
C GLN A 48 -15.62 1.08 -8.18
N THR A 49 -14.35 1.12 -8.65
CA THR A 49 -13.20 0.76 -7.81
C THR A 49 -13.06 1.72 -6.63
N VAL A 50 -13.23 3.02 -6.84
CA VAL A 50 -13.19 4.02 -5.77
C VAL A 50 -14.35 3.83 -4.80
N GLU A 51 -15.56 3.59 -5.28
CA GLU A 51 -16.74 3.32 -4.43
C GLU A 51 -16.54 2.07 -3.56
N CYS A 52 -16.03 0.99 -4.14
CA CYS A 52 -15.71 -0.24 -3.41
C CYS A 52 -14.61 0.01 -2.35
N ALA A 53 -13.55 0.74 -2.71
CA ALA A 53 -12.47 1.08 -1.80
C ALA A 53 -12.95 1.94 -0.63
N ALA A 54 -13.88 2.87 -0.90
CA ALA A 54 -14.51 3.73 0.09
C ALA A 54 -15.60 3.01 0.92
N ARG A 55 -15.88 1.72 0.68
CA ARG A 55 -17.00 0.97 1.30
C ARG A 55 -18.31 1.75 1.22
N HIS A 56 -18.59 2.38 0.08
CA HIS A 56 -19.76 3.21 -0.21
C HIS A 56 -19.88 4.47 0.68
N SER A 57 -18.84 4.85 1.44
CA SER A 57 -18.82 6.06 2.27
C SER A 57 -17.72 7.03 1.81
N LEU A 58 -18.04 7.84 0.80
CA LEU A 58 -17.11 8.85 0.29
C LEU A 58 -16.72 9.90 1.34
N TYR A 59 -17.61 10.19 2.29
CA TYR A 59 -17.33 11.15 3.37
C TYR A 59 -16.16 10.73 4.27
N ALA A 60 -16.02 9.44 4.56
CA ALA A 60 -14.92 8.93 5.38
C ALA A 60 -13.56 9.07 4.69
N PHE A 61 -13.56 9.26 3.36
CA PHE A 61 -12.34 9.36 2.56
C PHE A 61 -12.09 10.75 1.97
N GLU A 62 -12.95 11.74 2.22
CA GLU A 62 -12.79 13.08 1.62
C GLU A 62 -11.41 13.67 1.92
N GLU A 63 -10.91 13.54 3.13
CA GLU A 63 -9.59 14.03 3.51
C GLU A 63 -8.47 13.29 2.77
N GLN A 64 -8.56 11.97 2.65
CA GLN A 64 -7.58 11.16 1.94
C GLN A 64 -7.62 11.43 0.43
N ILE A 65 -8.79 11.60 -0.16
CA ILE A 65 -8.93 11.99 -1.58
C ILE A 65 -8.30 13.37 -1.81
N ARG A 66 -8.43 14.29 -0.87
CA ARG A 66 -7.79 15.61 -0.92
C ARG A 66 -6.26 15.48 -0.93
N GLN A 67 -5.72 14.52 -0.18
CA GLN A 67 -4.29 14.21 -0.16
C GLN A 67 -3.84 13.39 -1.39
N GLY A 68 -4.76 12.96 -2.24
CA GLY A 68 -4.49 12.24 -3.50
C GLY A 68 -4.33 10.73 -3.35
N PHE A 69 -4.65 10.13 -2.20
CA PHE A 69 -4.60 8.69 -2.00
C PHE A 69 -5.64 8.21 -0.99
N LEU A 70 -5.98 6.93 -1.08
CA LEU A 70 -6.82 6.19 -0.14
C LEU A 70 -5.99 5.06 0.48
N THR A 71 -6.14 4.85 1.79
CA THR A 71 -5.65 3.64 2.45
C THR A 71 -6.83 2.72 2.70
N VAL A 72 -6.74 1.47 2.27
CA VAL A 72 -7.79 0.47 2.44
C VAL A 72 -7.32 -0.66 3.35
N ALA A 73 -8.27 -1.49 3.83
CA ALA A 73 -7.98 -2.60 4.72
C ALA A 73 -6.82 -3.46 4.20
N GLY A 74 -5.92 -3.88 5.09
CA GLY A 74 -4.68 -4.57 4.74
C GLY A 74 -3.50 -3.64 4.41
N GLY A 75 -3.65 -2.32 4.61
CA GLY A 75 -2.59 -1.32 4.39
C GLY A 75 -2.28 -1.07 2.91
N HIS A 76 -3.18 -1.50 2.01
CA HIS A 76 -3.03 -1.19 0.59
C HIS A 76 -3.29 0.29 0.34
N ARG A 77 -2.57 0.88 -0.60
CA ARG A 77 -2.75 2.29 -0.97
C ARG A 77 -3.21 2.44 -2.40
N ILE A 78 -4.21 3.29 -2.61
CA ILE A 78 -4.77 3.64 -3.91
C ILE A 78 -4.51 5.13 -4.14
N GLY A 79 -3.51 5.45 -4.96
CA GLY A 79 -3.27 6.83 -5.42
C GLY A 79 -4.33 7.23 -6.44
N VAL A 80 -4.88 8.43 -6.29
CA VAL A 80 -5.94 8.97 -7.13
C VAL A 80 -5.37 10.01 -8.08
N ILE A 81 -5.61 9.85 -9.36
CA ILE A 81 -5.17 10.77 -10.41
C ILE A 81 -6.42 11.40 -11.04
N GLY A 82 -6.45 12.74 -11.09
CA GLY A 82 -7.59 13.45 -11.66
C GLY A 82 -7.40 14.95 -11.65
N LYS A 83 -8.49 15.69 -11.87
CA LYS A 83 -8.48 17.14 -11.84
C LYS A 83 -8.74 17.64 -10.43
N ALA A 84 -7.79 18.41 -9.87
CA ALA A 84 -7.99 19.06 -8.57
C ALA A 84 -9.06 20.16 -8.68
N VAL A 85 -10.02 20.11 -7.77
CA VAL A 85 -11.01 21.16 -7.57
C VAL A 85 -10.53 22.01 -6.39
N LEU A 86 -10.29 23.28 -6.63
CA LEU A 86 -9.78 24.21 -5.62
C LEU A 86 -10.93 25.01 -5.00
N GLU A 87 -10.85 25.20 -3.69
CA GLU A 87 -11.67 26.13 -2.93
C GLU A 87 -10.76 26.96 -2.01
N ARG A 88 -10.82 28.29 -2.08
CA ARG A 88 -9.97 29.21 -1.29
C ARG A 88 -8.46 28.90 -1.37
N ARG A 89 -7.97 28.47 -2.56
CA ARG A 89 -6.58 28.05 -2.85
C ARG A 89 -6.15 26.71 -2.24
N GLU A 90 -7.07 25.96 -1.65
CA GLU A 90 -6.81 24.61 -1.17
C GLU A 90 -7.51 23.58 -2.04
N ILE A 91 -6.95 22.36 -2.12
CA ILE A 91 -7.58 21.26 -2.84
C ILE A 91 -8.78 20.79 -2.02
N ARG A 92 -9.99 20.99 -2.56
CA ARG A 92 -11.23 20.47 -1.96
C ARG A 92 -11.44 19.00 -2.28
N THR A 93 -11.21 18.62 -3.53
CA THR A 93 -11.39 17.24 -4.00
C THR A 93 -10.69 17.03 -5.34
N ILE A 94 -10.61 15.78 -5.81
CA ILE A 94 -10.11 15.41 -7.13
C ILE A 94 -11.27 14.83 -7.94
N LYS A 95 -11.77 15.60 -8.92
CA LYS A 95 -12.87 15.20 -9.83
C LYS A 95 -12.71 15.87 -11.20
N PRO A 96 -13.00 15.16 -12.33
CA PRO A 96 -13.20 13.71 -12.39
C PRO A 96 -11.91 12.94 -12.10
N ILE A 97 -12.05 11.73 -11.54
CA ILE A 97 -10.93 10.81 -11.35
C ILE A 97 -10.61 10.18 -12.71
N ALA A 98 -9.37 10.36 -13.17
CA ALA A 98 -8.93 9.91 -14.50
C ALA A 98 -8.11 8.60 -14.46
N GLY A 99 -7.65 8.19 -13.29
CA GLY A 99 -6.85 6.98 -13.11
C GLY A 99 -6.59 6.68 -11.65
N LEU A 100 -6.16 5.44 -11.40
CA LEU A 100 -5.80 4.93 -10.08
C LEU A 100 -4.43 4.27 -10.16
N ASN A 101 -3.65 4.40 -9.08
CA ASN A 101 -2.41 3.66 -8.87
C ASN A 101 -2.55 2.83 -7.60
N ILE A 102 -2.76 1.53 -7.75
CA ILE A 102 -3.00 0.62 -6.63
C ILE A 102 -1.68 -0.04 -6.21
N ARG A 103 -1.27 0.21 -4.97
CA ARG A 103 -0.09 -0.42 -4.35
C ARG A 103 -0.55 -1.44 -3.34
N ILE A 104 -0.24 -2.70 -3.62
CA ILE A 104 -0.58 -3.81 -2.73
C ILE A 104 0.52 -3.94 -1.69
N ALA A 105 0.16 -3.83 -0.41
CA ALA A 105 1.06 -4.09 0.69
C ALA A 105 1.30 -5.60 0.81
N HIS A 106 2.55 -5.97 1.09
CA HIS A 106 2.94 -7.35 1.35
C HIS A 106 3.58 -7.45 2.73
N GLU A 107 3.16 -8.44 3.50
CA GLU A 107 3.82 -8.81 4.73
C GLU A 107 5.10 -9.58 4.43
N LYS A 108 6.18 -9.28 5.16
CA LYS A 108 7.46 -10.01 5.09
C LYS A 108 7.80 -10.50 6.49
N LYS A 109 7.34 -11.70 6.83
CA LYS A 109 7.68 -12.37 8.09
C LYS A 109 9.12 -12.85 8.08
N GLY A 110 9.78 -12.82 9.26
CA GLY A 110 11.12 -13.33 9.48
C GLY A 110 12.25 -12.41 9.00
N CYS A 111 11.95 -11.20 8.51
CA CYS A 111 13.00 -10.28 8.09
C CYS A 111 13.80 -9.69 9.27
N SER A 112 13.23 -9.71 10.48
CA SER A 112 13.86 -9.24 11.71
C SER A 112 14.58 -10.35 12.52
N ASP A 113 14.40 -11.62 12.18
CA ASP A 113 14.91 -12.76 12.98
C ASP A 113 16.42 -12.66 13.27
N ARG A 114 17.19 -12.15 12.31
CA ARG A 114 18.63 -11.99 12.46
C ARG A 114 19.06 -10.93 13.47
N ILE A 115 18.19 -10.01 13.81
CA ILE A 115 18.53 -8.88 14.68
C ILE A 115 17.78 -8.88 16.02
N LEU A 116 16.74 -9.70 16.17
CA LEU A 116 15.92 -9.72 17.38
C LEU A 116 16.73 -9.97 18.64
N HIS A 117 17.74 -10.84 18.58
CA HIS A 117 18.61 -11.14 19.72
C HIS A 117 19.44 -9.96 20.20
N PHE A 118 19.66 -8.95 19.35
CA PHE A 118 20.30 -7.69 19.75
C PHE A 118 19.35 -6.70 20.40
N LEU A 119 18.04 -6.92 20.25
CA LEU A 119 16.99 -6.03 20.72
C LEU A 119 16.42 -6.47 22.07
N ALA A 120 16.85 -7.60 22.60
CA ALA A 120 16.34 -8.19 23.82
C ALA A 120 17.45 -8.49 24.82
N ASP A 121 17.11 -8.39 26.09
CA ASP A 121 17.89 -8.96 27.21
C ASP A 121 17.10 -10.14 27.80
N PRO A 122 17.35 -11.37 27.34
CA PRO A 122 16.62 -12.54 27.82
C PRO A 122 16.84 -12.86 29.30
N ALA A 123 17.98 -12.44 29.87
CA ALA A 123 18.31 -12.67 31.28
C ALA A 123 17.42 -11.80 32.19
N GLN A 124 17.05 -10.61 31.74
CA GLN A 124 16.12 -9.72 32.46
C GLN A 124 14.69 -9.84 31.93
N GLY A 125 14.47 -10.52 30.82
CA GLY A 125 13.18 -10.63 30.15
C GLY A 125 12.71 -9.30 29.57
N GLU A 126 13.60 -8.41 29.15
CA GLU A 126 13.29 -7.06 28.71
C GLU A 126 13.66 -6.81 27.25
N TRP A 127 12.88 -5.95 26.59
CA TRP A 127 13.20 -5.41 25.28
C TRP A 127 13.94 -4.08 25.43
N LEU A 128 15.02 -3.94 24.68
CA LEU A 128 15.90 -2.77 24.78
C LEU A 128 15.35 -1.59 23.97
N SER A 129 15.49 -0.38 24.53
CA SER A 129 15.21 0.85 23.79
C SER A 129 16.08 0.94 22.54
N THR A 130 15.47 0.95 21.38
CA THR A 130 16.16 0.80 20.09
C THR A 130 15.79 1.92 19.13
N LEU A 131 16.79 2.48 18.45
CA LEU A 131 16.63 3.43 17.35
C LEU A 131 17.00 2.76 16.03
N LEU A 132 16.05 2.68 15.09
CA LEU A 132 16.26 2.12 13.77
C LEU A 132 16.56 3.22 12.74
N VAL A 133 17.80 3.26 12.25
CA VAL A 133 18.27 4.27 11.30
C VAL A 133 18.71 3.62 9.99
N SER A 134 18.19 4.12 8.87
CA SER A 134 18.66 3.73 7.53
C SER A 134 18.23 4.76 6.47
N PRO A 135 18.86 4.77 5.30
CA PRO A 135 18.40 5.56 4.16
C PRO A 135 16.94 5.24 3.77
N PRO A 136 16.28 6.11 3.02
CA PRO A 136 14.96 5.81 2.43
C PRO A 136 14.98 4.53 1.61
N CYS A 137 13.83 3.84 1.53
CA CYS A 137 13.62 2.61 0.74
C CYS A 137 14.49 1.40 1.14
N CYS A 138 15.21 1.45 2.27
CA CYS A 138 16.03 0.34 2.78
C CYS A 138 15.27 -0.64 3.68
N GLY A 139 13.95 -0.64 3.65
CA GLY A 139 13.13 -1.62 4.36
C GLY A 139 12.90 -1.34 5.85
N LYS A 140 13.19 -0.13 6.39
CA LYS A 140 12.93 0.23 7.80
C LYS A 140 11.54 -0.16 8.29
N THR A 141 10.51 0.29 7.57
CA THR A 141 9.11 0.03 7.94
C THR A 141 8.79 -1.46 7.89
N THR A 142 9.33 -2.20 6.91
CA THR A 142 9.16 -3.64 6.80
C THR A 142 9.80 -4.36 7.99
N LEU A 143 11.00 -3.95 8.37
CA LEU A 143 11.73 -4.50 9.50
C LEU A 143 11.01 -4.19 10.82
N LEU A 144 10.56 -2.94 11.00
CA LEU A 144 9.86 -2.51 12.21
C LEU A 144 8.52 -3.27 12.39
N ARG A 145 7.77 -3.49 11.31
CA ARG A 145 6.53 -4.32 11.35
C ARG A 145 6.81 -5.73 11.85
N ASP A 146 7.87 -6.36 11.36
CA ASP A 146 8.20 -7.72 11.75
C ASP A 146 8.78 -7.79 13.18
N ILE A 147 9.52 -6.76 13.64
CA ILE A 147 9.93 -6.61 15.04
C ILE A 147 8.70 -6.51 15.94
N VAL A 148 7.76 -5.62 15.63
CA VAL A 148 6.52 -5.43 16.40
C VAL A 148 5.73 -6.73 16.48
N ARG A 149 5.59 -7.45 15.37
CA ARG A 149 4.94 -8.77 15.34
C ARG A 149 5.64 -9.75 16.26
N ASN A 150 6.97 -9.87 16.19
CA ASN A 150 7.73 -10.77 17.03
C ASN A 150 7.68 -10.41 18.54
N ILE A 151 7.60 -9.10 18.86
CA ILE A 151 7.39 -8.66 20.24
C ILE A 151 5.99 -9.02 20.72
N SER A 152 4.98 -8.89 19.86
CA SER A 152 3.59 -9.19 20.19
C SER A 152 3.33 -10.68 20.31
N ASP A 153 3.80 -11.48 19.34
CA ASP A 153 3.56 -12.92 19.29
C ASP A 153 4.49 -13.71 20.23
N GLY A 154 5.62 -13.11 20.58
CA GLY A 154 6.74 -13.78 21.20
C GLY A 154 7.70 -14.39 20.18
N CYS A 155 8.90 -14.69 20.63
CA CYS A 155 9.93 -15.40 19.86
C CYS A 155 10.60 -16.45 20.74
N GLY A 156 11.41 -17.36 20.16
CA GLY A 156 11.90 -18.55 20.85
C GLY A 156 12.60 -18.35 22.20
N TYR A 157 12.94 -17.11 22.57
CA TYR A 157 13.63 -16.74 23.81
C TYR A 157 12.98 -15.59 24.59
N MET A 158 11.85 -15.05 24.09
CA MET A 158 11.08 -13.99 24.75
C MET A 158 9.58 -14.27 24.63
N GLU A 159 8.85 -14.13 25.73
CA GLU A 159 7.39 -14.21 25.70
C GLU A 159 6.74 -13.03 24.99
N GLY A 160 5.58 -13.24 24.39
CA GLY A 160 4.80 -12.21 23.74
C GLY A 160 4.33 -11.13 24.72
N ARG A 161 4.26 -9.88 24.25
CA ARG A 161 3.84 -8.74 25.06
C ARG A 161 2.83 -7.88 24.30
N THR A 162 2.02 -7.16 25.04
CA THR A 162 1.16 -6.12 24.47
C THR A 162 2.02 -4.98 23.92
N VAL A 163 1.83 -4.64 22.66
CA VAL A 163 2.58 -3.59 21.96
C VAL A 163 1.65 -2.44 21.60
N GLY A 164 2.00 -1.22 22.01
CA GLY A 164 1.38 0.01 21.54
C GLY A 164 2.13 0.58 20.34
N ILE A 165 1.42 0.98 19.29
CA ILE A 165 2.01 1.57 18.08
C ILE A 165 1.49 2.98 17.91
N VAL A 166 2.42 3.95 17.75
CA VAL A 166 2.09 5.31 17.30
C VAL A 166 2.51 5.42 15.84
N ASP A 167 1.54 5.47 14.94
CA ASP A 167 1.75 5.39 13.49
C ASP A 167 1.03 6.52 12.77
N GLU A 168 1.69 7.68 12.69
CA GLU A 168 1.13 8.90 12.08
C GLU A 168 0.71 8.72 10.61
N ARG A 169 1.39 7.83 9.87
CA ARG A 169 1.20 7.67 8.43
C ARG A 169 0.51 6.37 8.03
N SER A 170 0.02 5.59 8.99
CA SER A 170 -0.54 4.26 8.76
C SER A 170 0.38 3.36 7.92
N GLU A 171 1.69 3.44 8.21
CA GLU A 171 2.71 2.69 7.48
C GLU A 171 3.12 1.39 8.19
N ILE A 172 2.93 1.32 9.50
CA ILE A 172 3.38 0.19 10.35
C ILE A 172 2.21 -0.75 10.62
N ALA A 173 1.18 -0.25 11.29
CA ALA A 173 0.05 -1.05 11.73
C ALA A 173 -1.02 -1.27 10.64
N ALA A 174 -0.88 -0.62 9.48
CA ALA A 174 -1.88 -0.63 8.43
C ALA A 174 -3.29 -0.24 8.94
N CYS A 175 -3.33 0.63 9.96
CA CYS A 175 -4.57 1.06 10.59
C CYS A 175 -5.54 1.61 9.56
N PHE A 176 -6.75 1.09 9.58
CA PHE A 176 -7.86 1.54 8.77
C PHE A 176 -8.94 2.06 9.72
N GLN A 177 -9.29 3.35 9.63
CA GLN A 177 -10.26 4.02 10.51
C GLN A 177 -9.89 3.95 12.01
N GLY A 178 -8.61 3.93 12.34
CA GLY A 178 -8.14 3.93 13.73
C GLY A 178 -8.20 2.56 14.43
N VAL A 179 -8.42 1.50 13.67
CA VAL A 179 -8.44 0.11 14.20
C VAL A 179 -7.38 -0.70 13.47
#